data_abb878c17fcceef320bbf8bdf08e2937
#
_entry.id   abb878c17fcceef320bbf8bdf08e2937
#
_cell.length_a   1.000
_cell.length_b   1.000
_cell.length_c   1.000
_cell.angle_alpha   90.00
_cell.angle_beta   90.00
_cell.angle_gamma   90.00
#
_symmetry.space_group_name_H-M   'P 1'
#
loop_
_entity.id
_entity.type
_entity.pdbx_description
1 polymer ?
#
loop_
_entity_poly.entity_id
_entity_poly.type
_entity_poly.pdbx_seq_one_letter_code
_entity_poly.pdbx_strand_id
1 'polypeptide(L)'
;MMFGAGIGIGMLTYATAEPIYHFSNNPDVIMGNAAASSADNVRAAMKWSFLHWGFSAWGCYAIVGLALAFFSYSRGLPLTIRSGLTPLFGRALEGPLGHIVDIVSVIATILGVSVTLGYWVSQFASGVYNITGMGWL
;
A
#
# COMPACT_ATOMS: atom_id res chain seq x y z
N MET A 1 -4.08 -14.05 -6.46
CA MET A 1 -2.66 -14.43 -6.60
C MET A 1 -1.75 -13.24 -6.91
N MET A 2 -2.02 -12.40 -7.91
CA MET A 2 -1.18 -11.21 -8.24
C MET A 2 -1.08 -10.20 -7.09
N PHE A 3 -2.16 -9.92 -6.38
CA PHE A 3 -2.16 -9.06 -5.20
C PHE A 3 -1.25 -9.60 -4.09
N GLY A 4 -1.30 -10.90 -3.79
CA GLY A 4 -0.43 -11.52 -2.79
C GLY A 4 1.04 -11.47 -3.16
N ALA A 5 1.38 -11.64 -4.44
CA ALA A 5 2.76 -11.53 -4.92
C ALA A 5 3.29 -10.08 -4.80
N GLY A 6 2.49 -9.07 -5.16
CA GLY A 6 2.89 -7.68 -5.06
C GLY A 6 3.01 -7.21 -3.61
N ILE A 7 1.95 -7.34 -2.82
CA ILE A 7 1.92 -6.87 -1.42
C ILE A 7 2.81 -7.70 -0.50
N GLY A 8 2.90 -9.03 -0.70
CA GLY A 8 3.73 -9.89 0.14
C GLY A 8 5.18 -9.44 0.20
N ILE A 9 5.76 -9.08 -0.93
CA ILE A 9 7.15 -8.58 -0.98
C ILE A 9 7.27 -7.18 -0.39
N GLY A 10 6.32 -6.29 -0.67
CA GLY A 10 6.26 -4.99 -0.02
C GLY A 10 6.24 -5.12 1.50
N MET A 11 5.39 -5.97 2.06
CA MET A 11 5.34 -6.22 3.50
C MET A 11 6.65 -6.76 4.06
N LEU A 12 7.27 -7.74 3.40
CA LEU A 12 8.54 -8.31 3.86
C LEU A 12 9.68 -7.27 3.83
N THR A 13 9.75 -6.46 2.78
CA THR A 13 10.76 -5.40 2.66
C THR A 13 10.54 -4.31 3.72
N TYR A 14 9.32 -3.81 3.85
CA TYR A 14 9.02 -2.70 4.75
C TYR A 14 8.88 -3.11 6.21
N ALA A 15 8.61 -4.39 6.51
CA ALA A 15 8.63 -4.89 7.89
C ALA A 15 9.96 -4.65 8.60
N THR A 16 11.05 -4.60 7.84
CA THR A 16 12.40 -4.33 8.37
C THR A 16 12.86 -2.90 8.08
N ALA A 17 12.67 -2.44 6.84
CA ALA A 17 13.18 -1.13 6.40
C ALA A 17 12.49 0.02 7.11
N GLU A 18 11.19 -0.05 7.35
CA GLU A 18 10.42 1.05 7.90
C GLU A 18 10.68 1.29 9.40
N PRO A 19 10.73 0.29 10.28
CA PRO A 19 11.17 0.50 11.66
C PRO A 19 12.57 1.06 11.76
N ILE A 20 13.50 0.63 10.90
CA ILE A 20 14.87 1.17 10.86
C ILE A 20 14.87 2.64 10.41
N TYR A 21 14.10 2.97 9.38
CA TYR A 21 13.94 4.36 8.96
C TYR A 21 13.35 5.23 10.08
N HIS A 22 12.28 4.80 10.72
CA HIS A 22 11.65 5.52 11.81
C HIS A 22 12.51 5.57 13.08
N PHE A 23 13.47 4.67 13.24
CA PHE A 23 14.43 4.74 14.35
C PHE A 23 15.31 5.98 14.27
N SER A 24 15.64 6.44 13.07
CA SER A 24 16.43 7.66 12.85
C SER A 24 15.61 8.89 12.44
N ASN A 25 14.44 8.68 11.83
CA ASN A 25 13.70 9.77 11.18
C ASN A 25 12.18 9.54 11.26
N ASN A 26 11.59 9.89 12.39
CA ASN A 26 10.14 9.85 12.59
C ASN A 26 9.62 11.23 13.04
N PRO A 27 8.30 11.48 13.03
CA PRO A 27 7.73 12.75 13.44
C PRO A 27 8.13 13.21 14.85
N ASP A 28 8.30 12.29 15.81
CA ASP A 28 8.74 12.67 17.16
C ASP A 28 10.18 13.18 17.16
N VAL A 29 11.05 12.62 16.32
CA VAL A 29 12.43 13.13 16.12
C VAL A 29 12.42 14.48 15.41
N ILE A 30 11.62 14.64 14.35
CA ILE A 30 11.53 15.89 13.59
C ILE A 30 11.00 17.03 14.47
N MET A 31 10.07 16.74 15.37
CA MET A 31 9.51 17.71 16.31
C MET A 31 10.40 17.94 17.55
N GLY A 32 11.52 17.23 17.67
CA GLY A 32 12.43 17.36 18.81
C GLY A 32 11.96 16.68 20.10
N ASN A 33 10.94 15.83 20.04
CA ASN A 33 10.40 15.09 21.18
C ASN A 33 11.22 13.83 21.53
N ALA A 34 12.03 13.34 20.60
CA ALA A 34 12.89 12.17 20.78
C ALA A 34 14.25 12.37 20.08
N ALA A 35 15.30 11.79 20.63
CA ALA A 35 16.61 11.80 19.99
C ALA A 35 16.67 10.70 18.91
N ALA A 36 17.18 11.03 17.72
CA ALA A 36 17.39 10.08 16.66
C ALA A 36 18.28 8.91 17.11
N SER A 37 17.96 7.70 16.67
CA SER A 37 18.73 6.48 16.92
C SER A 37 19.04 6.21 18.41
N SER A 38 18.20 6.70 19.30
CA SER A 38 18.31 6.46 20.75
C SER A 38 17.46 5.28 21.20
N ALA A 39 17.79 4.68 22.33
CA ALA A 39 17.00 3.61 22.93
C ALA A 39 15.54 4.05 23.19
N ASP A 40 15.34 5.29 23.61
CA ASP A 40 14.02 5.85 23.89
C ASP A 40 13.17 6.00 22.62
N ASN A 41 13.82 6.16 21.46
CA ASN A 41 13.13 6.29 20.16
C ASN A 41 12.64 4.95 19.57
N VAL A 42 13.04 3.81 20.09
CA VAL A 42 12.59 2.49 19.60
C VAL A 42 11.07 2.37 19.63
N ARG A 43 10.45 2.78 20.73
CA ARG A 43 9.00 2.74 20.89
C ARG A 43 8.29 3.67 19.93
N ALA A 44 8.82 4.86 19.69
CA ALA A 44 8.28 5.81 18.71
C ALA A 44 8.42 5.26 17.28
N ALA A 45 9.57 4.69 16.93
CA ALA A 45 9.78 4.05 15.62
C ALA A 45 8.74 2.96 15.33
N MET A 46 8.51 2.07 16.29
CA MET A 46 7.49 1.03 16.15
C MET A 46 6.07 1.61 16.09
N LYS A 47 5.76 2.62 16.91
CA LYS A 47 4.46 3.33 16.86
C LYS A 47 4.16 3.86 15.47
N TRP A 48 5.10 4.53 14.83
CA TRP A 48 4.92 5.09 13.49
C TRP A 48 4.83 4.01 12.41
N SER A 49 5.60 2.93 12.51
CA SER A 49 5.49 1.77 11.61
C SER A 49 4.10 1.12 11.73
N PHE A 50 3.59 0.90 12.94
CA PHE A 50 2.26 0.36 13.13
C PHE A 50 1.14 1.33 12.75
N LEU A 51 1.33 2.63 12.87
CA LEU A 51 0.37 3.60 12.37
C LEU A 51 0.24 3.51 10.85
N HIS A 52 1.35 3.33 10.14
CA HIS A 52 1.35 3.20 8.69
C HIS A 52 0.78 1.85 8.23
N TRP A 53 1.19 0.73 8.85
CA TRP A 53 0.82 -0.62 8.42
C TRP A 53 -0.35 -1.24 9.19
N GLY A 54 -0.87 -0.56 10.20
CA GLY A 54 -1.97 -1.05 11.02
C GLY A 54 -3.35 -0.67 10.47
N PHE A 55 -4.28 -0.43 11.38
CA PHE A 55 -5.68 -0.14 11.05
C PHE A 55 -5.90 1.06 10.13
N SER A 56 -5.02 2.05 10.15
CA SER A 56 -5.12 3.24 9.30
C SER A 56 -5.08 2.88 7.82
N ALA A 57 -4.11 2.07 7.41
CA ALA A 57 -3.98 1.62 6.02
C ALA A 57 -5.01 0.53 5.67
N TRP A 58 -5.10 -0.52 6.51
CA TRP A 58 -5.97 -1.66 6.24
C TRP A 58 -7.46 -1.31 6.37
N GLY A 59 -7.81 -0.29 7.15
CA GLY A 59 -9.16 0.25 7.22
C GLY A 59 -9.66 0.77 5.87
N CYS A 60 -8.83 1.48 5.12
CA CYS A 60 -9.16 1.95 3.77
C CYS A 60 -9.43 0.78 2.82
N TYR A 61 -8.57 -0.25 2.83
CA TYR A 61 -8.78 -1.46 2.01
C TYR A 61 -10.05 -2.21 2.42
N ALA A 62 -10.31 -2.32 3.72
CA ALA A 62 -11.50 -2.99 4.23
C ALA A 62 -12.79 -2.27 3.78
N ILE A 63 -12.84 -0.95 3.88
CA ILE A 63 -14.00 -0.15 3.45
C ILE A 63 -14.26 -0.33 1.96
N VAL A 64 -13.22 -0.21 1.13
CA VAL A 64 -13.34 -0.40 -0.32
C VAL A 64 -13.77 -1.84 -0.65
N GLY A 65 -13.13 -2.84 -0.04
CA GLY A 65 -13.46 -4.24 -0.24
C GLY A 65 -14.89 -4.59 0.17
N LEU A 66 -15.35 -4.09 1.32
CA LEU A 66 -16.72 -4.27 1.79
C LEU A 66 -17.74 -3.59 0.87
N ALA A 67 -17.45 -2.36 0.44
CA ALA A 67 -18.33 -1.64 -0.50
C ALA A 67 -18.45 -2.41 -1.81
N LEU A 68 -17.34 -2.83 -2.41
CA LEU A 68 -17.35 -3.61 -3.65
C LEU A 68 -18.09 -4.94 -3.48
N ALA A 69 -17.84 -5.67 -2.41
CA ALA A 69 -18.52 -6.92 -2.11
C ALA A 69 -20.03 -6.71 -1.94
N PHE A 70 -20.44 -5.73 -1.16
CA PHE A 70 -21.84 -5.44 -0.92
C PHE A 70 -22.59 -5.04 -2.21
N PHE A 71 -22.04 -4.09 -2.97
CA PHE A 71 -22.72 -3.62 -4.18
C PHE A 71 -22.70 -4.65 -5.30
N SER A 72 -21.64 -5.44 -5.42
CA SER A 72 -21.57 -6.51 -6.44
C SER A 72 -22.44 -7.71 -6.06
N TYR A 73 -22.25 -8.28 -4.88
CA TYR A 73 -22.93 -9.55 -4.51
C TYR A 73 -24.36 -9.35 -4.02
N SER A 74 -24.64 -8.26 -3.28
CA SER A 74 -25.98 -8.03 -2.75
C SER A 74 -26.86 -7.17 -3.63
N ARG A 75 -26.30 -6.32 -4.48
CA ARG A 75 -27.04 -5.41 -5.36
C ARG A 75 -26.89 -5.73 -6.84
N GLY A 76 -26.07 -6.72 -7.22
CA GLY A 76 -25.88 -7.15 -8.61
C GLY A 76 -25.18 -6.12 -9.50
N LEU A 77 -24.49 -5.13 -8.93
CA LEU A 77 -23.73 -4.16 -9.70
C LEU A 77 -22.38 -4.76 -10.19
N PRO A 78 -21.81 -4.22 -11.27
CA PRO A 78 -20.49 -4.64 -11.74
C PRO A 78 -19.43 -4.54 -10.65
N LEU A 79 -18.46 -5.45 -10.65
CA LEU A 79 -17.33 -5.41 -9.71
C LEU A 79 -16.29 -4.36 -10.16
N THR A 80 -16.64 -3.09 -10.04
CA THR A 80 -15.83 -1.93 -10.41
C THR A 80 -15.85 -0.91 -9.28
N ILE A 81 -14.81 -0.06 -9.19
CA ILE A 81 -14.71 0.96 -8.15
C ILE A 81 -15.90 1.92 -8.20
N ARG A 82 -16.39 2.27 -9.40
CA ARG A 82 -17.57 3.14 -9.52
C ARG A 82 -18.83 2.57 -8.86
N SER A 83 -18.97 1.25 -8.80
CA SER A 83 -20.12 0.60 -8.15
C SER A 83 -20.20 0.93 -6.67
N GLY A 84 -19.05 1.03 -5.98
CA GLY A 84 -18.97 1.48 -4.59
C GLY A 84 -19.36 2.95 -4.41
N LEU A 85 -19.24 3.78 -5.45
CA LEU A 85 -19.58 5.20 -5.44
C LEU A 85 -21.03 5.48 -5.89
N THR A 86 -21.69 4.51 -6.49
CA THR A 86 -23.06 4.64 -7.02
C THR A 86 -24.06 5.19 -6.00
N PRO A 87 -24.04 4.80 -4.71
CA PRO A 87 -24.97 5.33 -3.73
C PRO A 87 -24.83 6.84 -3.46
N LEU A 88 -23.63 7.37 -3.68
CA LEU A 88 -23.33 8.80 -3.45
C LEU A 88 -23.64 9.65 -4.67
N PHE A 89 -23.36 9.15 -5.88
CA PHE A 89 -23.42 9.92 -7.12
C PHE A 89 -24.51 9.45 -8.09
N GLY A 90 -25.14 8.31 -7.83
CA GLY A 90 -26.27 7.80 -8.60
C GLY A 90 -26.00 7.75 -10.11
N ARG A 91 -26.97 8.25 -10.90
CA ARG A 91 -26.90 8.25 -12.37
C ARG A 91 -25.74 9.04 -12.98
N ALA A 92 -25.11 9.94 -12.24
CA ALA A 92 -23.95 10.67 -12.73
C ALA A 92 -22.77 9.72 -13.11
N LEU A 93 -22.72 8.54 -12.50
CA LEU A 93 -21.71 7.52 -12.79
C LEU A 93 -22.08 6.58 -13.96
N GLU A 94 -23.28 6.68 -14.52
CA GLU A 94 -23.66 5.90 -15.70
C GLU A 94 -23.06 6.45 -17.01
N GLY A 95 -22.55 7.71 -16.96
CA GLY A 95 -21.97 8.43 -18.08
C GLY A 95 -20.45 8.54 -18.05
N PRO A 96 -19.89 9.56 -18.72
CA PRO A 96 -18.44 9.78 -18.84
C PRO A 96 -17.71 9.86 -17.50
N LEU A 97 -18.37 10.39 -16.45
CA LEU A 97 -17.78 10.47 -15.11
C LEU A 97 -17.45 9.07 -14.55
N GLY A 98 -18.34 8.09 -14.74
CA GLY A 98 -18.09 6.72 -14.33
C GLY A 98 -16.91 6.09 -15.07
N HIS A 99 -16.76 6.37 -16.36
CA HIS A 99 -15.60 5.90 -17.12
C HIS A 99 -14.29 6.53 -16.65
N ILE A 100 -14.30 7.81 -16.29
CA ILE A 100 -13.13 8.49 -15.70
C ILE A 100 -12.73 7.80 -14.38
N VAL A 101 -13.69 7.52 -13.51
CA VAL A 101 -13.43 6.81 -12.24
C VAL A 101 -12.79 5.44 -12.48
N ASP A 102 -13.32 4.66 -13.42
CA ASP A 102 -12.78 3.34 -13.75
C ASP A 102 -11.36 3.45 -14.33
N ILE A 103 -11.12 4.38 -15.26
CA ILE A 103 -9.80 4.60 -15.89
C ILE A 103 -8.77 5.01 -14.83
N VAL A 104 -9.09 5.98 -13.98
CA VAL A 104 -8.19 6.42 -12.90
C VAL A 104 -7.87 5.28 -11.95
N SER A 105 -8.85 4.44 -11.61
CA SER A 105 -8.67 3.27 -10.74
C SER A 105 -7.74 2.22 -11.38
N VAL A 106 -7.88 1.97 -12.68
CA VAL A 106 -6.99 1.06 -13.43
C VAL A 106 -5.57 1.61 -13.48
N ILE A 107 -5.40 2.90 -13.80
CA ILE A 107 -4.08 3.54 -13.83
C ILE A 107 -3.41 3.47 -12.46
N ALA A 108 -4.13 3.82 -11.38
CA ALA A 108 -3.61 3.74 -10.02
C ALA A 108 -3.17 2.32 -9.65
N THR A 109 -3.95 1.31 -10.05
CA THR A 109 -3.61 -0.10 -9.83
C THR A 109 -2.34 -0.50 -10.59
N ILE A 110 -2.23 -0.12 -11.87
CA ILE A 110 -1.04 -0.41 -12.68
C ILE A 110 0.20 0.22 -12.07
N LEU A 111 0.13 1.49 -11.67
CA LEU A 111 1.24 2.21 -11.04
C LEU A 111 1.66 1.55 -9.72
N GLY A 112 0.70 1.21 -8.86
CA GLY A 112 0.96 0.53 -7.58
C GLY A 112 1.63 -0.84 -7.78
N VAL A 113 1.12 -1.66 -8.72
CA VAL A 113 1.72 -2.96 -9.05
C VAL A 113 3.12 -2.79 -9.64
N SER A 114 3.34 -1.79 -10.50
CA SER A 114 4.66 -1.53 -11.10
C SER A 114 5.72 -1.20 -10.04
N VAL A 115 5.37 -0.38 -9.04
CA VAL A 115 6.28 -0.05 -7.93
C VAL A 115 6.65 -1.29 -7.11
N THR A 116 5.66 -2.11 -6.76
CA THR A 116 5.91 -3.34 -5.99
C THR A 116 6.73 -4.37 -6.76
N LEU A 117 6.53 -4.49 -8.07
CA LEU A 117 7.36 -5.33 -8.94
C LEU A 117 8.81 -4.80 -9.01
N GLY A 118 9.01 -3.48 -9.05
CA GLY A 118 10.35 -2.88 -8.99
C GLY A 118 11.11 -3.26 -7.72
N TYR A 119 10.45 -3.20 -6.56
CA TYR A 119 11.04 -3.66 -5.30
C TYR A 119 11.37 -5.16 -5.33
N TRP A 120 10.50 -5.98 -5.92
CA TRP A 120 10.73 -7.41 -6.06
C TRP A 120 11.99 -7.72 -6.87
N VAL A 121 12.13 -7.08 -8.02
CA VAL A 121 13.30 -7.25 -8.89
C VAL A 121 14.58 -6.81 -8.15
N SER A 122 14.56 -5.69 -7.47
CA SER A 122 15.70 -5.19 -6.69
C SER A 122 16.10 -6.14 -5.56
N GLN A 123 15.14 -6.68 -4.82
CA GLN A 123 15.40 -7.65 -3.74
C GLN A 123 15.94 -8.96 -4.28
N PHE A 124 15.36 -9.46 -5.38
CA PHE A 124 15.84 -10.67 -6.03
C PHE A 124 17.26 -10.51 -6.56
N ALA A 125 17.55 -9.41 -7.26
CA ALA A 125 18.89 -9.10 -7.78
C ALA A 125 19.92 -9.01 -6.64
N SER A 126 19.58 -8.34 -5.53
CA SER A 126 20.42 -8.25 -4.35
C SER A 126 20.68 -9.62 -3.72
N GLY A 127 19.66 -10.47 -3.66
CA GLY A 127 19.79 -11.84 -3.16
C GLY A 127 20.72 -12.68 -4.02
N VAL A 128 20.57 -12.64 -5.35
CA VAL A 128 21.46 -13.33 -6.29
C VAL A 128 22.90 -12.83 -6.17
N TYR A 129 23.09 -11.52 -6.10
CA TYR A 129 24.42 -10.93 -5.90
C TYR A 129 25.09 -11.43 -4.61
N ASN A 130 24.37 -11.46 -3.51
CA ASN A 130 24.92 -11.92 -2.23
C ASN A 130 25.32 -13.40 -2.23
N ILE A 131 24.65 -14.23 -3.03
CA ILE A 131 24.92 -15.68 -3.10
C ILE A 131 26.02 -15.99 -4.12
N THR A 132 26.01 -15.32 -5.27
CA THR A 132 26.87 -15.67 -6.43
C THR A 132 28.00 -14.70 -6.66
N GLY A 133 27.97 -13.50 -6.10
CA GLY A 133 28.89 -12.40 -6.40
C GLY A 133 28.67 -11.79 -7.80
N MET A 134 27.67 -12.25 -8.58
CA MET A 134 27.35 -11.73 -9.90
C MET A 134 26.39 -10.55 -9.78
N GLY A 135 26.89 -9.34 -9.97
CA GLY A 135 26.07 -8.14 -10.03
C GLY A 135 25.40 -7.99 -11.41
N TRP A 136 24.20 -7.48 -11.43
CA TRP A 136 23.59 -6.92 -12.63
C TRP A 136 24.17 -5.50 -12.80
N LEU A 137 24.75 -5.22 -13.93
CA LEU A 137 25.25 -3.89 -14.28
C LEU A 137 24.10 -2.91 -14.46
#